data_6afc1baca55d2b02b871ca3e8f6ab8c7
#
_entry.id   6afc1baca55d2b02b871ca3e8f6ab8c7
#
_cell.length_a   1.000
_cell.length_b   1.000
_cell.length_c   1.000
_cell.angle_alpha   90.00
_cell.angle_beta   90.00
_cell.angle_gamma   90.00
#
_symmetry.space_group_name_H-M   'P 1'
#
loop_
_entity.id
_entity.type
_entity.pdbx_description
1 polymer ?
#
loop_
_entity_poly.entity_id
_entity_poly.type
_entity_poly.pdbx_seq_one_letter_code
_entity_poly.pdbx_strand_id
1 'polypeptide(L)'
;MTSARPFPAFMGVFVLLLSLTSWIPAYGQAHRENYDDTDPWIGVRLETRGPDSAAVAGFVGALAASDPAVCQFAVTSIGNYWNHGDDEFPTGNLKDEETQEARRQTLSRPVSDPAAIALLVQSLGSAQPCVRRAAARMLGRGREPEPVRQLRSALRTGDSRVREAAALGLGDAEDPGAFHDLARALKDKDVAVVRMAAYALGELEDARAVKPLEDLLRADDPDTRATAAVALGEIEDIRATDRLGPLVRDREIRVRLAAVNALGEIEDHRATGALIEALRDKDVRVRRAAAEALGEVENPGAAGALAQALEDGDLVVRRLAAQALGELDNLKRAPARLVAALADPDSELRTIAAMSLGEIGDSTAVPALTKAYVGAEPRLRYGIVKALAETDDRRGDAVLALAAQDKDQAIRHTAAEALKDRRDDDDDDD
;
A
#
# COMPACT_ATOMS: atom_id res chain seq x y z
N MET A 1 -53.27 14.65 -18.98
CA MET A 1 -53.33 14.84 -17.53
C MET A 1 -52.75 13.62 -16.88
N THR A 2 -51.50 13.69 -16.48
CA THR A 2 -50.85 12.98 -15.38
C THR A 2 -49.35 13.34 -15.43
N SER A 3 -48.94 14.02 -14.41
CA SER A 3 -47.63 14.64 -14.25
C SER A 3 -46.56 13.58 -13.95
N ALA A 4 -45.52 13.56 -14.75
CA ALA A 4 -44.26 12.91 -14.44
C ALA A 4 -43.38 13.85 -13.62
N ARG A 5 -42.94 13.40 -12.44
CA ARG A 5 -41.90 14.06 -11.65
C ARG A 5 -40.53 13.58 -12.12
N PRO A 6 -39.54 14.46 -12.23
CA PRO A 6 -38.19 14.07 -12.60
C PRO A 6 -37.41 13.53 -11.39
N PHE A 7 -36.66 12.45 -11.59
CA PHE A 7 -35.64 11.97 -10.68
C PHE A 7 -34.42 12.89 -10.75
N PRO A 8 -33.77 13.21 -9.63
CA PRO A 8 -32.50 13.92 -9.67
C PRO A 8 -31.34 12.95 -10.04
N ALA A 9 -30.57 13.39 -11.00
CA ALA A 9 -29.32 12.74 -11.42
C ALA A 9 -28.30 12.79 -10.28
N PHE A 10 -27.83 11.61 -9.84
CA PHE A 10 -26.65 11.49 -9.03
C PHE A 10 -25.42 11.65 -9.94
N MET A 11 -24.79 12.79 -9.85
CA MET A 11 -23.48 13.05 -10.41
C MET A 11 -22.44 12.29 -9.57
N GLY A 12 -21.81 11.28 -10.18
CA GLY A 12 -20.65 10.60 -9.61
C GLY A 12 -19.47 11.56 -9.58
N VAL A 13 -18.97 11.82 -8.38
CA VAL A 13 -17.69 12.49 -8.20
C VAL A 13 -16.59 11.45 -8.32
N PHE A 14 -15.93 11.44 -9.47
CA PHE A 14 -14.64 10.79 -9.67
C PHE A 14 -13.59 11.64 -8.94
N VAL A 15 -13.07 11.15 -7.83
CA VAL A 15 -11.88 11.72 -7.21
C VAL A 15 -10.67 11.17 -7.92
N LEU A 16 -10.04 12.00 -8.72
CA LEU A 16 -8.69 11.82 -9.25
C LEU A 16 -7.71 11.93 -8.08
N LEU A 17 -7.14 10.82 -7.65
CA LEU A 17 -5.92 10.81 -6.84
C LEU A 17 -4.74 11.10 -7.76
N LEU A 18 -4.34 12.36 -7.81
CA LEU A 18 -3.05 12.79 -8.33
C LEU A 18 -2.01 12.55 -7.23
N SER A 19 -1.14 11.57 -7.46
CA SER A 19 0.10 11.39 -6.73
C SER A 19 0.99 12.62 -6.90
N LEU A 20 1.08 13.44 -5.85
CA LEU A 20 2.13 14.42 -5.65
C LEU A 20 3.12 13.86 -4.63
N THR A 21 3.98 12.97 -5.07
CA THR A 21 5.21 12.62 -4.36
C THR A 21 6.36 13.24 -5.10
N SER A 22 6.81 14.36 -4.66
CA SER A 22 8.20 14.81 -4.70
C SER A 22 8.25 16.27 -4.31
N TRP A 23 8.57 16.53 -3.06
CA TRP A 23 9.37 17.68 -2.58
C TRP A 23 9.44 17.60 -1.05
N ILE A 24 10.38 16.84 -0.53
CA ILE A 24 10.85 17.02 0.84
C ILE A 24 12.31 17.46 0.72
N PRO A 25 12.65 18.71 0.97
CA PRO A 25 14.03 19.09 1.18
C PRO A 25 14.48 18.51 2.52
N ALA A 26 15.70 17.97 2.52
CA ALA A 26 16.40 17.53 3.70
C ALA A 26 16.49 18.65 4.76
N TYR A 27 15.63 18.55 5.78
CA TYR A 27 15.76 19.30 7.03
C TYR A 27 15.64 18.32 8.19
N GLY A 28 16.72 17.70 8.52
CA GLY A 28 16.76 16.71 9.58
C GLY A 28 18.13 16.47 10.16
N GLN A 29 18.92 17.52 10.42
CA GLN A 29 20.06 17.48 11.35
C GLN A 29 20.51 18.89 11.68
N ALA A 30 19.86 19.53 12.64
CA ALA A 30 20.41 20.57 13.52
C ALA A 30 19.26 21.08 14.38
N HIS A 31 19.19 20.64 15.59
CA HIS A 31 18.79 21.38 16.80
C HIS A 31 18.47 20.37 17.92
N ARG A 32 19.50 19.65 18.36
CA ARG A 32 19.59 19.20 19.74
C ARG A 32 20.57 20.14 20.42
N GLU A 33 20.10 21.29 20.82
CA GLU A 33 20.81 22.10 21.80
C GLU A 33 19.80 22.97 22.55
N ASN A 34 19.78 22.81 23.87
CA ASN A 34 19.25 23.72 24.89
C ASN A 34 17.72 23.93 24.93
N TYR A 35 17.00 22.98 25.49
CA TYR A 35 15.75 23.31 26.17
C TYR A 35 16.08 23.64 27.63
N ASP A 36 15.93 24.92 27.96
CA ASP A 36 16.02 25.45 29.31
C ASP A 36 14.78 24.99 30.12
N ASP A 37 14.98 24.26 31.20
CA ASP A 37 13.95 23.66 32.06
C ASP A 37 13.15 24.71 32.90
N THR A 38 13.17 25.99 32.54
CA THR A 38 12.55 27.08 33.32
C THR A 38 11.37 27.78 32.65
N ASP A 39 10.71 27.16 31.62
CA ASP A 39 9.52 27.75 31.04
C ASP A 39 8.29 27.56 31.93
N PRO A 40 7.69 28.67 32.47
CA PRO A 40 6.56 28.60 33.43
C PRO A 40 5.26 28.05 32.81
N TRP A 41 5.20 27.81 31.49
CA TRP A 41 4.03 27.26 30.77
C TRP A 41 4.02 25.73 30.68
N ILE A 42 5.07 25.02 31.14
CA ILE A 42 5.13 23.56 31.22
C ILE A 42 4.39 22.99 32.45
N GLY A 43 3.50 23.75 33.07
CA GLY A 43 2.70 23.34 34.23
C GLY A 43 1.44 22.51 33.92
N VAL A 44 1.06 22.32 32.69
CA VAL A 44 0.02 21.36 32.33
C VAL A 44 0.70 20.05 31.93
N ARG A 45 0.98 19.18 32.91
CA ARG A 45 1.14 17.76 32.62
C ARG A 45 -0.14 17.31 31.96
N LEU A 46 -0.16 17.31 30.61
CA LEU A 46 -1.13 16.53 29.84
C LEU A 46 -1.03 15.12 30.41
N GLU A 47 -2.05 14.72 31.15
CA GLU A 47 -2.09 13.39 31.75
C GLU A 47 -1.88 12.38 30.63
N THR A 48 -0.79 11.64 30.68
CA THR A 48 -0.38 10.64 29.69
C THR A 48 -1.24 9.37 29.75
N ARG A 49 -2.41 9.44 30.39
CA ARG A 49 -3.34 8.33 30.57
C ARG A 49 -4.16 8.13 29.31
N GLY A 50 -4.32 6.88 28.90
CA GLY A 50 -5.28 6.47 27.88
C GLY A 50 -6.73 6.75 28.27
N PRO A 51 -7.71 6.42 27.41
CA PRO A 51 -9.11 6.70 27.69
C PRO A 51 -9.60 5.97 28.93
N ASP A 52 -10.31 6.69 29.80
CA ASP A 52 -10.98 6.14 30.96
C ASP A 52 -12.30 5.45 30.59
N SER A 53 -12.95 4.83 31.57
CA SER A 53 -14.20 4.11 31.37
C SER A 53 -15.34 5.00 30.89
N ALA A 54 -15.37 6.28 31.25
CA ALA A 54 -16.41 7.23 30.83
C ALA A 54 -16.24 7.60 29.35
N ALA A 55 -15.01 7.86 28.92
CA ALA A 55 -14.67 8.12 27.52
C ALA A 55 -14.99 6.91 26.63
N VAL A 56 -14.61 5.70 27.07
CA VAL A 56 -14.94 4.44 26.34
C VAL A 56 -16.43 4.19 26.29
N ALA A 57 -17.16 4.38 27.39
CA ALA A 57 -18.63 4.21 27.41
C ALA A 57 -19.34 5.18 26.46
N GLY A 58 -18.90 6.44 26.45
CA GLY A 58 -19.42 7.46 25.53
C GLY A 58 -19.17 7.09 24.07
N PHE A 59 -17.97 6.64 23.75
CA PHE A 59 -17.60 6.23 22.40
C PHE A 59 -18.38 4.98 21.94
N VAL A 60 -18.39 3.91 22.73
CA VAL A 60 -19.13 2.67 22.43
C VAL A 60 -20.63 2.97 22.30
N GLY A 61 -21.21 3.81 23.17
CA GLY A 61 -22.59 4.24 23.10
C GLY A 61 -22.90 5.03 21.81
N ALA A 62 -22.03 5.93 21.41
CA ALA A 62 -22.17 6.68 20.16
C ALA A 62 -22.11 5.76 18.94
N LEU A 63 -21.18 4.80 18.89
CA LEU A 63 -21.11 3.79 17.82
C LEU A 63 -22.37 2.93 17.78
N ALA A 64 -22.90 2.51 18.92
CA ALA A 64 -24.11 1.70 19.01
C ALA A 64 -25.37 2.44 18.55
N ALA A 65 -25.39 3.77 18.67
CA ALA A 65 -26.49 4.62 18.23
C ALA A 65 -26.34 5.14 16.79
N SER A 66 -25.17 4.95 16.15
CA SER A 66 -24.88 5.50 14.83
C SER A 66 -25.43 4.63 13.69
N ASP A 67 -25.57 5.23 12.50
CA ASP A 67 -25.81 4.50 11.26
C ASP A 67 -24.66 3.50 11.00
N PRO A 68 -24.96 2.29 10.50
CA PRO A 68 -23.94 1.28 10.23
C PRO A 68 -22.78 1.75 9.31
N ALA A 69 -23.06 2.64 8.34
CA ALA A 69 -22.04 3.17 7.46
C ALA A 69 -21.09 4.13 8.19
N VAL A 70 -21.66 5.02 9.04
CA VAL A 70 -20.88 5.93 9.89
C VAL A 70 -20.04 5.15 10.90
N CYS A 71 -20.64 4.11 11.50
CA CYS A 71 -19.93 3.25 12.43
C CYS A 71 -18.78 2.49 11.73
N GLN A 72 -19.01 1.96 10.53
CA GLN A 72 -17.97 1.28 9.77
C GLN A 72 -16.83 2.22 9.41
N PHE A 73 -17.14 3.45 8.98
CA PHE A 73 -16.16 4.48 8.68
C PHE A 73 -15.31 4.81 9.92
N ALA A 74 -15.94 5.02 11.08
CA ALA A 74 -15.24 5.30 12.33
C ALA A 74 -14.29 4.17 12.74
N VAL A 75 -14.69 2.90 12.57
CA VAL A 75 -13.85 1.73 12.87
C VAL A 75 -12.65 1.63 11.94
N THR A 76 -12.85 1.87 10.64
CA THR A 76 -11.77 1.87 9.65
C THR A 76 -10.75 2.96 9.98
N SER A 77 -11.23 4.15 10.33
CA SER A 77 -10.38 5.27 10.73
C SER A 77 -9.57 4.99 12.01
N ILE A 78 -10.08 4.21 12.95
CA ILE A 78 -9.33 3.81 14.15
C ILE A 78 -8.10 2.93 13.77
N GLY A 79 -8.18 2.11 12.73
CA GLY A 79 -7.09 1.20 12.31
C GLY A 79 -6.02 1.87 11.43
N ASN A 80 -6.42 2.67 10.46
CA ASN A 80 -5.52 3.16 9.39
C ASN A 80 -5.04 4.61 9.55
N TYR A 81 -5.53 5.36 10.53
CA TYR A 81 -5.42 6.83 10.52
C TYR A 81 -4.10 7.39 11.03
N TRP A 82 -3.22 6.59 11.59
CA TRP A 82 -2.07 7.13 12.33
C TRP A 82 -0.77 7.26 11.52
N ASN A 83 -0.77 6.80 10.27
CA ASN A 83 0.40 6.95 9.40
C ASN A 83 0.29 8.08 8.36
N HIS A 84 -0.87 8.74 8.19
CA HIS A 84 -1.02 9.85 7.23
C HIS A 84 -1.76 11.02 7.87
N GLY A 85 -1.04 12.11 8.04
CA GLY A 85 -1.39 13.22 8.94
C GLY A 85 -2.36 14.28 8.42
N ASP A 86 -3.26 14.08 7.46
CA ASP A 86 -3.95 15.24 6.86
C ASP A 86 -5.40 15.03 6.38
N ASP A 87 -6.22 14.17 7.00
CA ASP A 87 -7.62 14.10 6.58
C ASP A 87 -8.63 14.47 7.68
N GLU A 88 -9.46 15.48 7.39
CA GLU A 88 -10.51 16.02 8.26
C GLU A 88 -11.67 15.01 8.46
N PHE A 89 -11.97 14.69 9.71
CA PHE A 89 -13.21 14.00 10.06
C PHE A 89 -14.45 14.88 9.81
N PRO A 90 -15.51 14.37 9.19
CA PRO A 90 -16.79 15.07 9.18
C PRO A 90 -17.42 14.98 10.57
N THR A 91 -17.09 15.94 11.43
CA THR A 91 -17.68 16.08 12.76
C THR A 91 -18.93 16.94 12.66
N GLY A 92 -20.10 16.31 12.59
CA GLY A 92 -21.35 17.02 12.75
C GLY A 92 -21.42 17.70 14.12
N ASN A 93 -21.53 19.04 14.15
CA ASN A 93 -21.93 19.88 15.29
C ASN A 93 -21.16 19.79 16.61
N LEU A 94 -19.84 19.69 16.61
CA LEU A 94 -19.05 19.96 17.80
C LEU A 94 -18.46 21.38 17.70
N LYS A 95 -18.83 22.27 18.60
CA LYS A 95 -18.54 23.71 18.55
C LYS A 95 -17.15 24.11 19.10
N ASP A 96 -16.28 23.14 19.38
CA ASP A 96 -15.01 23.40 20.06
C ASP A 96 -13.91 22.49 19.52
N GLU A 97 -13.02 23.04 18.69
CA GLU A 97 -11.91 22.33 18.05
C GLU A 97 -10.90 21.78 19.07
N GLU A 98 -10.62 22.50 20.15
CA GLU A 98 -9.67 22.04 21.18
C GLU A 98 -10.21 20.80 21.92
N THR A 99 -11.50 20.77 22.21
CA THR A 99 -12.15 19.60 22.85
C THR A 99 -12.20 18.40 21.91
N GLN A 100 -12.32 18.63 20.59
CA GLN A 100 -12.27 17.57 19.58
C GLN A 100 -10.88 16.97 19.47
N GLU A 101 -9.85 17.80 19.40
CA GLU A 101 -8.46 17.36 19.33
C GLU A 101 -8.05 16.60 20.59
N ALA A 102 -8.40 17.10 21.78
CA ALA A 102 -8.16 16.40 23.04
C ALA A 102 -8.85 15.02 23.10
N ARG A 103 -10.08 14.89 22.57
CA ARG A 103 -10.79 13.61 22.47
C ARG A 103 -10.15 12.66 21.46
N ARG A 104 -9.74 13.16 20.29
CA ARG A 104 -8.99 12.39 19.30
C ARG A 104 -7.71 11.81 19.90
N GLN A 105 -6.90 12.66 20.54
CA GLN A 105 -5.65 12.27 21.20
C GLN A 105 -5.89 11.27 22.33
N THR A 106 -6.98 11.39 23.08
CA THR A 106 -7.32 10.47 24.17
C THR A 106 -7.69 9.07 23.62
N LEU A 107 -8.52 9.00 22.57
CA LEU A 107 -8.92 7.71 21.97
C LEU A 107 -7.80 7.02 21.17
N SER A 108 -6.75 7.77 20.81
CA SER A 108 -5.57 7.23 20.11
C SER A 108 -4.58 6.52 21.03
N ARG A 109 -4.67 6.73 22.32
CA ARG A 109 -3.72 6.16 23.29
C ARG A 109 -4.11 4.74 23.70
N PRO A 110 -3.13 3.90 24.11
CA PRO A 110 -3.42 2.60 24.68
C PRO A 110 -4.35 2.67 25.88
N VAL A 111 -5.27 1.72 26.00
CA VAL A 111 -6.20 1.63 27.12
C VAL A 111 -5.54 0.93 28.27
N SER A 112 -5.37 1.64 29.41
CA SER A 112 -4.76 1.11 30.63
C SER A 112 -5.70 1.11 31.85
N ASP A 113 -6.84 1.82 31.77
CA ASP A 113 -7.85 1.82 32.84
C ASP A 113 -8.55 0.46 32.93
N PRO A 114 -8.51 -0.26 34.08
CA PRO A 114 -9.14 -1.56 34.20
C PRO A 114 -10.65 -1.57 33.93
N ALA A 115 -11.37 -0.50 34.28
CA ALA A 115 -12.81 -0.40 34.04
C ALA A 115 -13.11 -0.20 32.54
N ALA A 116 -12.28 0.60 31.85
CA ALA A 116 -12.36 0.75 30.39
C ALA A 116 -12.06 -0.56 29.67
N ILE A 117 -11.01 -1.29 30.10
CA ILE A 117 -10.67 -2.62 29.57
C ILE A 117 -11.86 -3.57 29.71
N ALA A 118 -12.45 -3.66 30.92
CA ALA A 118 -13.60 -4.53 31.17
C ALA A 118 -14.80 -4.20 30.29
N LEU A 119 -15.10 -2.92 30.07
CA LEU A 119 -16.17 -2.45 29.18
C LEU A 119 -15.90 -2.85 27.71
N LEU A 120 -14.67 -2.69 27.24
CA LEU A 120 -14.28 -3.09 25.88
C LEU A 120 -14.35 -4.61 25.70
N VAL A 121 -13.88 -5.38 26.68
CA VAL A 121 -14.01 -6.87 26.68
C VAL A 121 -15.48 -7.30 26.59
N GLN A 122 -16.36 -6.65 27.36
CA GLN A 122 -17.80 -6.88 27.24
C GLN A 122 -18.33 -6.53 25.85
N SER A 123 -17.84 -5.45 25.26
CA SER A 123 -18.25 -4.97 23.93
C SER A 123 -17.82 -5.89 22.78
N LEU A 124 -16.85 -6.78 22.97
CA LEU A 124 -16.51 -7.85 22.01
C LEU A 124 -17.71 -8.79 21.74
N GLY A 125 -18.65 -8.92 22.69
CA GLY A 125 -19.88 -9.67 22.55
C GLY A 125 -21.05 -8.93 21.93
N SER A 126 -20.90 -7.64 21.56
CA SER A 126 -21.96 -6.82 21.01
C SER A 126 -22.63 -7.47 19.80
N ALA A 127 -23.96 -7.32 19.67
CA ALA A 127 -24.68 -7.74 18.48
C ALA A 127 -24.27 -6.95 17.23
N GLN A 128 -23.79 -5.73 17.41
CA GLN A 128 -23.36 -4.85 16.31
C GLN A 128 -21.89 -5.12 15.92
N PRO A 129 -21.61 -5.56 14.66
CA PRO A 129 -20.26 -5.88 14.21
C PRO A 129 -19.25 -4.75 14.38
N CYS A 130 -19.70 -3.51 14.11
CA CYS A 130 -18.87 -2.33 14.21
C CYS A 130 -18.40 -2.08 15.65
N VAL A 131 -19.29 -2.19 16.63
CA VAL A 131 -18.94 -2.05 18.06
C VAL A 131 -17.91 -3.11 18.49
N ARG A 132 -18.08 -4.36 18.03
CA ARG A 132 -17.11 -5.43 18.30
C ARG A 132 -15.72 -5.11 17.74
N ARG A 133 -15.66 -4.65 16.47
CA ARG A 133 -14.40 -4.30 15.81
C ARG A 133 -13.72 -3.11 16.49
N ALA A 134 -14.49 -2.07 16.83
CA ALA A 134 -13.94 -0.92 17.56
C ALA A 134 -13.35 -1.34 18.91
N ALA A 135 -14.07 -2.16 19.68
CA ALA A 135 -13.59 -2.66 20.96
C ALA A 135 -12.32 -3.52 20.81
N ALA A 136 -12.26 -4.39 19.80
CA ALA A 136 -11.11 -5.21 19.49
C ALA A 136 -9.87 -4.36 19.18
N ARG A 137 -10.00 -3.39 18.28
CA ARG A 137 -8.93 -2.47 17.88
C ARG A 137 -8.43 -1.61 19.04
N MET A 138 -9.34 -1.10 19.89
CA MET A 138 -8.94 -0.34 21.08
C MET A 138 -8.17 -1.20 22.09
N LEU A 139 -8.55 -2.48 22.26
CA LEU A 139 -7.84 -3.41 23.14
C LEU A 139 -6.48 -3.84 22.56
N GLY A 140 -6.36 -3.97 21.23
CA GLY A 140 -5.11 -4.32 20.55
C GLY A 140 -4.08 -3.20 20.53
N ARG A 141 -4.53 -1.96 20.70
CA ARG A 141 -3.66 -0.81 20.54
C ARG A 141 -2.56 -0.74 21.62
N GLY A 142 -1.31 -0.62 21.17
CA GLY A 142 -0.18 -0.29 22.04
C GLY A 142 0.45 -1.45 22.81
N ARG A 143 0.12 -2.69 22.48
CA ARG A 143 0.76 -3.90 23.07
C ARG A 143 0.70 -3.96 24.60
N GLU A 144 -0.31 -3.32 25.21
CA GLU A 144 -0.46 -3.32 26.65
C GLU A 144 -0.73 -4.73 27.18
N PRO A 145 -0.02 -5.20 28.23
CA PRO A 145 -0.08 -6.60 28.65
C PRO A 145 -1.46 -7.05 29.15
N GLU A 146 -2.24 -6.17 29.78
CA GLU A 146 -3.56 -6.56 30.30
C GLU A 146 -4.61 -6.69 29.20
N PRO A 147 -4.83 -5.72 28.30
CA PRO A 147 -5.70 -5.88 27.14
C PRO A 147 -5.36 -7.12 26.32
N VAL A 148 -4.08 -7.36 26.02
CA VAL A 148 -3.63 -8.53 25.24
C VAL A 148 -3.97 -9.85 25.95
N ARG A 149 -3.78 -9.94 27.28
CA ARG A 149 -4.22 -11.12 28.05
C ARG A 149 -5.72 -11.35 27.97
N GLN A 150 -6.52 -10.27 28.04
CA GLN A 150 -7.97 -10.37 27.92
C GLN A 150 -8.41 -10.83 26.52
N LEU A 151 -7.80 -10.30 25.46
CA LEU A 151 -8.04 -10.76 24.08
C LEU A 151 -7.68 -12.24 23.91
N ARG A 152 -6.52 -12.68 24.40
CA ARG A 152 -6.12 -14.10 24.36
C ARG A 152 -7.10 -15.00 25.12
N SER A 153 -7.62 -14.54 26.25
CA SER A 153 -8.67 -15.25 27.00
C SER A 153 -9.97 -15.32 26.20
N ALA A 154 -10.40 -14.18 25.61
CA ALA A 154 -11.59 -14.08 24.80
C ALA A 154 -11.52 -14.98 23.55
N LEU A 155 -10.36 -15.07 22.90
CA LEU A 155 -10.12 -15.95 21.75
C LEU A 155 -10.29 -17.44 22.14
N ARG A 156 -9.95 -17.83 23.35
CA ARG A 156 -10.05 -19.22 23.81
C ARG A 156 -11.44 -19.63 24.31
N THR A 157 -12.17 -18.72 24.92
CA THR A 157 -13.35 -19.06 25.74
C THR A 157 -14.65 -18.39 25.24
N GLY A 158 -14.58 -17.40 24.37
CA GLY A 158 -15.73 -16.67 23.84
C GLY A 158 -16.60 -17.48 22.88
N ASP A 159 -17.78 -16.98 22.57
CA ASP A 159 -18.53 -17.44 21.40
C ASP A 159 -17.81 -17.05 20.09
N SER A 160 -18.32 -17.47 18.93
CA SER A 160 -17.62 -17.24 17.66
C SER A 160 -17.40 -15.75 17.34
N ARG A 161 -18.36 -14.89 17.69
CA ARG A 161 -18.25 -13.42 17.44
C ARG A 161 -17.15 -12.81 18.32
N VAL A 162 -17.11 -13.23 19.58
CA VAL A 162 -16.08 -12.80 20.55
C VAL A 162 -14.71 -13.29 20.10
N ARG A 163 -14.60 -14.55 19.64
CA ARG A 163 -13.33 -15.10 19.16
C ARG A 163 -12.84 -14.39 17.90
N GLU A 164 -13.76 -14.12 16.94
CA GLU A 164 -13.45 -13.34 15.73
C GLU A 164 -12.90 -11.96 16.09
N ALA A 165 -13.61 -11.22 16.96
CA ALA A 165 -13.19 -9.90 17.39
C ALA A 165 -11.87 -9.93 18.18
N ALA A 166 -11.68 -10.93 19.04
CA ALA A 166 -10.46 -11.11 19.80
C ALA A 166 -9.24 -11.40 18.89
N ALA A 167 -9.43 -12.19 17.82
CA ALA A 167 -8.38 -12.44 16.83
C ALA A 167 -7.97 -11.14 16.12
N LEU A 168 -8.95 -10.29 15.73
CA LEU A 168 -8.66 -8.96 15.15
C LEU A 168 -7.80 -8.11 16.09
N GLY A 169 -8.21 -7.98 17.36
CA GLY A 169 -7.46 -7.17 18.31
C GLY A 169 -6.06 -7.72 18.63
N LEU A 170 -5.85 -9.03 18.49
CA LEU A 170 -4.53 -9.64 18.66
C LEU A 170 -3.62 -9.39 17.44
N GLY A 171 -4.18 -9.28 16.23
CA GLY A 171 -3.45 -8.80 15.06
C GLY A 171 -3.01 -7.35 15.25
N ASP A 172 -3.95 -6.46 15.56
CA ASP A 172 -3.65 -5.04 15.80
C ASP A 172 -2.65 -4.81 16.96
N ALA A 173 -2.55 -5.76 17.91
CA ALA A 173 -1.58 -5.68 19.01
C ALA A 173 -0.16 -6.06 18.58
N GLU A 174 0.02 -6.75 17.46
CA GLU A 174 1.30 -7.24 16.94
C GLU A 174 2.18 -7.88 18.05
N ASP A 175 1.55 -8.57 19.02
CA ASP A 175 2.26 -9.23 20.11
C ASP A 175 2.68 -10.65 19.72
N PRO A 176 3.98 -10.95 19.56
CA PRO A 176 4.46 -12.28 19.20
C PRO A 176 4.00 -13.38 20.18
N GLY A 177 3.64 -13.02 21.43
CA GLY A 177 3.07 -13.92 22.41
C GLY A 177 1.70 -14.49 22.04
N ALA A 178 0.96 -13.82 21.13
CA ALA A 178 -0.34 -14.26 20.64
C ALA A 178 -0.25 -15.39 19.59
N PHE A 179 0.91 -15.62 18.98
CA PHE A 179 1.11 -16.58 17.89
C PHE A 179 0.45 -17.94 18.14
N HIS A 180 0.72 -18.58 19.29
CA HIS A 180 0.18 -19.92 19.57
C HIS A 180 -1.35 -19.96 19.70
N ASP A 181 -1.96 -18.90 20.23
CA ASP A 181 -3.41 -18.79 20.35
C ASP A 181 -4.05 -18.57 18.96
N LEU A 182 -3.47 -17.71 18.13
CA LEU A 182 -3.92 -17.46 16.75
C LEU A 182 -3.71 -18.69 15.86
N ALA A 183 -2.56 -19.35 15.93
CA ALA A 183 -2.29 -20.58 15.16
C ALA A 183 -3.27 -21.71 15.53
N ARG A 184 -3.72 -21.78 16.80
CA ARG A 184 -4.78 -22.70 17.21
C ARG A 184 -6.13 -22.29 16.60
N ALA A 185 -6.44 -20.99 16.52
CA ALA A 185 -7.68 -20.47 15.98
C ALA A 185 -7.83 -20.70 14.46
N LEU A 186 -6.75 -20.98 13.72
CA LEU A 186 -6.83 -21.45 12.32
C LEU A 186 -7.58 -22.78 12.15
N LYS A 187 -7.81 -23.51 13.26
CA LYS A 187 -8.58 -24.77 13.29
C LYS A 187 -9.96 -24.58 13.95
N ASP A 188 -10.42 -23.34 14.10
CA ASP A 188 -11.74 -23.08 14.67
C ASP A 188 -12.85 -23.65 13.78
N LYS A 189 -13.95 -24.05 14.41
CA LYS A 189 -15.15 -24.52 13.71
C LYS A 189 -15.89 -23.44 12.94
N ASP A 190 -15.67 -22.17 13.28
CA ASP A 190 -16.28 -21.01 12.65
C ASP A 190 -15.29 -20.40 11.66
N VAL A 191 -15.69 -20.35 10.38
CA VAL A 191 -14.83 -19.87 9.28
C VAL A 191 -14.45 -18.38 9.43
N ALA A 192 -15.29 -17.56 10.07
CA ALA A 192 -14.97 -16.16 10.30
C ALA A 192 -13.82 -16.02 11.31
N VAL A 193 -13.79 -16.89 12.33
CA VAL A 193 -12.65 -16.95 13.29
C VAL A 193 -11.38 -17.41 12.58
N VAL A 194 -11.47 -18.42 11.72
CA VAL A 194 -10.30 -18.90 10.93
C VAL A 194 -9.74 -17.78 10.07
N ARG A 195 -10.59 -17.06 9.34
CA ARG A 195 -10.15 -15.93 8.49
C ARG A 195 -9.50 -14.82 9.30
N MET A 196 -10.13 -14.43 10.42
CA MET A 196 -9.58 -13.37 11.26
C MET A 196 -8.27 -13.77 11.93
N ALA A 197 -8.12 -15.04 12.30
CA ALA A 197 -6.86 -15.57 12.82
C ALA A 197 -5.75 -15.60 11.74
N ALA A 198 -6.11 -15.94 10.49
CA ALA A 198 -5.17 -15.88 9.37
C ALA A 198 -4.71 -14.44 9.09
N TYR A 199 -5.65 -13.48 9.04
CA TYR A 199 -5.33 -12.06 8.94
C TYR A 199 -4.39 -11.61 10.06
N ALA A 200 -4.74 -11.91 11.32
CA ALA A 200 -3.93 -11.53 12.48
C ALA A 200 -2.53 -12.15 12.49
N LEU A 201 -2.35 -13.31 11.89
CA LEU A 201 -1.03 -13.95 11.75
C LEU A 201 -0.18 -13.28 10.64
N GLY A 202 -0.80 -12.71 9.61
CA GLY A 202 -0.14 -11.83 8.66
C GLY A 202 0.40 -10.58 9.35
N GLU A 203 -0.47 -9.86 10.06
CA GLU A 203 -0.09 -8.64 10.82
C GLU A 203 1.03 -8.87 11.85
N LEU A 204 1.21 -10.10 12.33
CA LEU A 204 2.33 -10.44 13.21
C LEU A 204 3.68 -10.58 12.48
N GLU A 205 3.67 -10.70 11.15
CA GLU A 205 4.86 -10.90 10.30
C GLU A 205 5.78 -12.03 10.81
N ASP A 206 5.21 -13.04 11.48
CA ASP A 206 5.98 -14.13 12.09
C ASP A 206 6.13 -15.30 11.13
N ALA A 207 7.33 -15.54 10.67
CA ALA A 207 7.68 -16.64 9.75
C ALA A 207 7.26 -18.05 10.23
N ARG A 208 6.92 -18.23 11.51
CA ARG A 208 6.33 -19.47 12.04
C ARG A 208 4.92 -19.70 11.51
N ALA A 209 4.21 -18.63 11.06
CA ALA A 209 2.85 -18.73 10.52
C ALA A 209 2.82 -19.25 9.07
N VAL A 210 3.91 -19.23 8.33
CA VAL A 210 3.96 -19.67 6.93
C VAL A 210 3.31 -21.05 6.75
N LYS A 211 3.79 -22.05 7.48
CA LYS A 211 3.28 -23.41 7.31
C LYS A 211 1.81 -23.59 7.72
N PRO A 212 1.32 -23.05 8.85
CA PRO A 212 -0.10 -23.04 9.17
C PRO A 212 -0.99 -22.33 8.14
N LEU A 213 -0.53 -21.21 7.55
CA LEU A 213 -1.26 -20.46 6.54
C LEU A 213 -1.29 -21.17 5.17
N GLU A 214 -0.20 -21.83 4.78
CA GLU A 214 -0.17 -22.66 3.55
C GLU A 214 -1.28 -23.73 3.53
N ASP A 215 -1.62 -24.30 4.68
CA ASP A 215 -2.67 -25.32 4.75
C ASP A 215 -4.05 -24.72 4.40
N LEU A 216 -4.28 -23.43 4.69
CA LEU A 216 -5.51 -22.70 4.35
C LEU A 216 -5.63 -22.31 2.86
N LEU A 217 -4.55 -22.31 2.10
CA LEU A 217 -4.60 -22.05 0.64
C LEU A 217 -5.44 -23.07 -0.14
N ARG A 218 -5.84 -24.17 0.51
CA ARG A 218 -6.69 -25.22 -0.06
C ARG A 218 -8.08 -25.27 0.56
N ALA A 219 -8.45 -24.28 1.37
CA ALA A 219 -9.75 -24.23 2.01
C ALA A 219 -10.88 -24.18 0.97
N ASP A 220 -12.02 -24.79 1.28
CA ASP A 220 -13.21 -24.74 0.41
C ASP A 220 -13.73 -23.31 0.25
N ASP A 221 -13.71 -22.53 1.33
CA ASP A 221 -14.12 -21.12 1.34
C ASP A 221 -13.09 -20.24 0.62
N PRO A 222 -13.48 -19.54 -0.45
CA PRO A 222 -12.54 -18.71 -1.20
C PRO A 222 -12.04 -17.48 -0.44
N ASP A 223 -12.82 -16.95 0.51
CA ASP A 223 -12.36 -15.83 1.33
C ASP A 223 -11.24 -16.28 2.27
N THR A 224 -11.32 -17.51 2.78
CA THR A 224 -10.25 -18.10 3.59
C THR A 224 -8.98 -18.29 2.76
N ARG A 225 -9.07 -18.78 1.52
CA ARG A 225 -7.90 -18.90 0.63
C ARG A 225 -7.27 -17.54 0.33
N ALA A 226 -8.12 -16.55 0.02
CA ALA A 226 -7.65 -15.19 -0.27
C ALA A 226 -6.96 -14.54 0.94
N THR A 227 -7.57 -14.64 2.14
CA THR A 227 -6.98 -14.11 3.38
C THR A 227 -5.66 -14.79 3.71
N ALA A 228 -5.56 -16.12 3.52
CA ALA A 228 -4.30 -16.83 3.73
C ALA A 228 -3.21 -16.40 2.74
N ALA A 229 -3.57 -16.11 1.48
CA ALA A 229 -2.62 -15.60 0.49
C ALA A 229 -2.11 -14.21 0.86
N VAL A 230 -3.01 -13.29 1.25
CA VAL A 230 -2.62 -11.95 1.75
C VAL A 230 -1.69 -12.07 2.96
N ALA A 231 -2.07 -12.86 3.97
CA ALA A 231 -1.26 -13.05 5.17
C ALA A 231 0.13 -13.64 4.90
N LEU A 232 0.27 -14.43 3.84
CA LEU A 232 1.58 -14.95 3.40
C LEU A 232 2.41 -13.89 2.68
N GLY A 233 1.77 -12.96 1.96
CA GLY A 233 2.41 -11.78 1.39
C GLY A 233 2.97 -10.88 2.49
N GLU A 234 2.14 -10.49 3.46
CA GLU A 234 2.53 -9.66 4.61
C GLU A 234 3.73 -10.23 5.41
N ILE A 235 3.89 -11.55 5.43
CA ILE A 235 5.03 -12.21 6.09
C ILE A 235 6.32 -12.14 5.23
N GLU A 236 6.21 -11.89 3.94
CA GLU A 236 7.32 -11.77 2.97
C GLU A 236 8.32 -12.96 2.98
N ASP A 237 7.87 -14.15 3.35
CA ASP A 237 8.75 -15.31 3.43
C ASP A 237 8.75 -16.11 2.12
N ILE A 238 9.91 -16.19 1.47
CA ILE A 238 10.10 -16.88 0.18
C ILE A 238 9.68 -18.37 0.20
N ARG A 239 9.49 -18.98 1.36
CA ARG A 239 8.99 -20.36 1.46
C ARG A 239 7.55 -20.50 0.96
N ALA A 240 6.76 -19.41 0.98
CA ALA A 240 5.37 -19.41 0.53
C ALA A 240 5.22 -19.38 -0.99
N THR A 241 6.21 -18.93 -1.75
CA THR A 241 6.17 -18.71 -3.20
C THR A 241 5.60 -19.90 -3.97
N ASP A 242 6.14 -21.10 -3.75
CA ASP A 242 5.74 -22.31 -4.47
C ASP A 242 4.29 -22.76 -4.16
N ARG A 243 3.73 -22.32 -3.03
CA ARG A 243 2.35 -22.62 -2.62
C ARG A 243 1.37 -21.58 -3.11
N LEU A 244 1.78 -20.33 -3.26
CA LEU A 244 0.99 -19.23 -3.82
C LEU A 244 0.87 -19.35 -5.35
N GLY A 245 1.93 -19.75 -6.04
CA GLY A 245 1.96 -19.82 -7.50
C GLY A 245 0.73 -20.48 -8.16
N PRO A 246 0.26 -21.67 -7.73
CA PRO A 246 -0.93 -22.28 -8.28
C PRO A 246 -2.23 -21.47 -8.14
N LEU A 247 -2.33 -20.56 -7.17
CA LEU A 247 -3.55 -19.78 -6.90
C LEU A 247 -3.79 -18.67 -7.93
N VAL A 248 -2.82 -18.34 -8.77
CA VAL A 248 -3.04 -17.41 -9.89
C VAL A 248 -4.06 -17.95 -10.91
N ARG A 249 -4.39 -19.25 -10.83
CA ARG A 249 -5.43 -19.94 -11.61
C ARG A 249 -6.70 -20.23 -10.83
N ASP A 250 -6.85 -19.74 -9.61
CA ASP A 250 -8.07 -20.02 -8.83
C ASP A 250 -9.31 -19.55 -9.59
N ARG A 251 -10.41 -20.30 -9.44
CA ARG A 251 -11.71 -19.94 -10.06
C ARG A 251 -12.22 -18.58 -9.61
N GLU A 252 -11.92 -18.19 -8.38
CA GLU A 252 -12.38 -16.95 -7.76
C GLU A 252 -11.36 -15.83 -7.97
N ILE A 253 -11.82 -14.73 -8.54
CA ILE A 253 -10.92 -13.60 -8.86
C ILE A 253 -10.21 -13.03 -7.64
N ARG A 254 -10.90 -12.96 -6.48
CA ARG A 254 -10.30 -12.43 -5.24
C ARG A 254 -9.12 -13.26 -4.77
N VAL A 255 -9.15 -14.58 -5.01
CA VAL A 255 -8.03 -15.47 -4.68
C VAL A 255 -6.88 -15.26 -5.64
N ARG A 256 -7.18 -15.11 -6.96
CA ARG A 256 -6.13 -14.80 -7.95
C ARG A 256 -5.44 -13.48 -7.65
N LEU A 257 -6.21 -12.43 -7.33
CA LEU A 257 -5.65 -11.12 -6.95
C LEU A 257 -4.78 -11.22 -5.70
N ALA A 258 -5.28 -11.87 -4.63
CA ALA A 258 -4.53 -12.05 -3.41
C ALA A 258 -3.21 -12.81 -3.64
N ALA A 259 -3.23 -13.84 -4.48
CA ALA A 259 -2.04 -14.61 -4.81
C ALA A 259 -1.02 -13.79 -5.63
N VAL A 260 -1.48 -12.99 -6.60
CA VAL A 260 -0.61 -12.14 -7.42
C VAL A 260 0.05 -11.07 -6.57
N ASN A 261 -0.71 -10.37 -5.73
CA ASN A 261 -0.15 -9.35 -4.84
C ASN A 261 0.87 -9.96 -3.86
N ALA A 262 0.49 -11.06 -3.19
CA ALA A 262 1.40 -11.76 -2.26
C ALA A 262 2.71 -12.23 -2.93
N LEU A 263 2.65 -12.64 -4.21
CA LEU A 263 3.85 -13.02 -4.97
C LEU A 263 4.72 -11.81 -5.33
N GLY A 264 4.13 -10.64 -5.52
CA GLY A 264 4.85 -9.36 -5.67
C GLY A 264 5.53 -8.98 -4.37
N GLU A 265 4.77 -8.89 -3.26
CA GLU A 265 5.25 -8.53 -1.91
C GLU A 265 6.42 -9.42 -1.43
N ILE A 266 6.42 -10.72 -1.79
CA ILE A 266 7.52 -11.65 -1.45
C ILE A 266 8.79 -11.42 -2.27
N GLU A 267 8.71 -10.76 -3.43
CA GLU A 267 9.84 -10.41 -4.32
C GLU A 267 10.75 -11.60 -4.73
N ASP A 268 10.21 -12.81 -4.75
CA ASP A 268 10.97 -14.00 -5.10
C ASP A 268 10.95 -14.27 -6.61
N HIS A 269 12.11 -14.32 -7.24
CA HIS A 269 12.26 -14.61 -8.68
C HIS A 269 11.56 -15.91 -9.13
N ARG A 270 11.30 -16.87 -8.25
CA ARG A 270 10.55 -18.09 -8.55
C ARG A 270 9.08 -17.80 -8.88
N ALA A 271 8.54 -16.65 -8.44
CA ALA A 271 7.18 -16.20 -8.75
C ALA A 271 7.00 -15.81 -10.22
N THR A 272 8.06 -15.43 -10.93
CA THR A 272 8.02 -14.87 -12.29
C THR A 272 7.13 -15.68 -13.24
N GLY A 273 7.24 -17.00 -13.23
CA GLY A 273 6.44 -17.87 -14.12
C GLY A 273 4.94 -17.79 -13.86
N ALA A 274 4.52 -17.76 -12.60
CA ALA A 274 3.13 -17.61 -12.19
C ALA A 274 2.59 -16.22 -12.50
N LEU A 275 3.38 -15.18 -12.28
CA LEU A 275 3.01 -13.80 -12.58
C LEU A 275 2.89 -13.55 -14.10
N ILE A 276 3.77 -14.13 -14.94
CA ILE A 276 3.64 -14.11 -16.40
C ILE A 276 2.33 -14.77 -16.86
N GLU A 277 1.88 -15.81 -16.18
CA GLU A 277 0.58 -16.41 -16.48
C GLU A 277 -0.56 -15.48 -16.08
N ALA A 278 -0.51 -14.87 -14.89
CA ALA A 278 -1.50 -13.91 -14.39
C ALA A 278 -1.59 -12.66 -15.29
N LEU A 279 -0.51 -12.25 -15.93
CA LEU A 279 -0.48 -11.15 -16.90
C LEU A 279 -1.38 -11.42 -18.14
N ARG A 280 -1.84 -12.67 -18.35
CA ARG A 280 -2.78 -13.08 -19.40
C ARG A 280 -4.17 -13.39 -18.88
N ASP A 281 -4.48 -13.03 -17.65
CA ASP A 281 -5.80 -13.30 -17.06
C ASP A 281 -6.91 -12.61 -17.85
N LYS A 282 -8.09 -13.24 -17.86
CA LYS A 282 -9.30 -12.66 -18.47
C LYS A 282 -9.78 -11.39 -17.78
N ASP A 283 -9.49 -11.25 -16.48
CA ASP A 283 -9.88 -10.07 -15.70
C ASP A 283 -8.74 -9.05 -15.67
N VAL A 284 -9.07 -7.85 -16.07
CA VAL A 284 -8.10 -6.74 -16.18
C VAL A 284 -7.42 -6.39 -14.85
N ARG A 285 -8.12 -6.56 -13.73
CA ARG A 285 -7.56 -6.27 -12.40
C ARG A 285 -6.40 -7.20 -12.07
N VAL A 286 -6.53 -8.48 -12.44
CA VAL A 286 -5.45 -9.46 -12.26
C VAL A 286 -4.27 -9.16 -13.19
N ARG A 287 -4.52 -8.75 -14.45
CA ARG A 287 -3.44 -8.36 -15.36
C ARG A 287 -2.68 -7.11 -14.87
N ARG A 288 -3.40 -6.11 -14.31
CA ARG A 288 -2.78 -4.91 -13.72
C ARG A 288 -1.88 -5.28 -12.55
N ALA A 289 -2.42 -6.03 -11.57
CA ALA A 289 -1.65 -6.51 -10.44
C ALA A 289 -0.43 -7.35 -10.86
N ALA A 290 -0.57 -8.20 -11.90
CA ALA A 290 0.53 -9.00 -12.40
C ALA A 290 1.64 -8.19 -13.07
N ALA A 291 1.28 -7.09 -13.75
CA ALA A 291 2.28 -6.19 -14.35
C ALA A 291 3.07 -5.44 -13.26
N GLU A 292 2.39 -4.99 -12.21
CA GLU A 292 2.97 -4.35 -11.03
C GLU A 292 3.89 -5.34 -10.28
N ALA A 293 3.38 -6.49 -9.89
CA ALA A 293 4.15 -7.54 -9.19
C ALA A 293 5.39 -8.04 -9.99
N LEU A 294 5.36 -8.01 -11.32
CA LEU A 294 6.54 -8.35 -12.13
C LEU A 294 7.62 -7.27 -12.09
N GLY A 295 7.24 -6.01 -11.86
CA GLY A 295 8.17 -4.92 -11.55
C GLY A 295 8.81 -5.12 -10.18
N GLU A 296 8.01 -5.39 -9.15
CA GLU A 296 8.48 -5.64 -7.77
C GLU A 296 9.45 -6.83 -7.68
N VAL A 297 9.17 -7.92 -8.42
CA VAL A 297 10.06 -9.11 -8.47
C VAL A 297 11.36 -8.85 -9.24
N GLU A 298 11.45 -7.81 -10.06
CA GLU A 298 12.63 -7.32 -10.79
C GLU A 298 13.35 -8.38 -11.68
N ASN A 299 12.72 -9.51 -11.97
CA ASN A 299 13.36 -10.59 -12.72
C ASN A 299 13.38 -10.33 -14.23
N PRO A 300 14.56 -10.21 -14.89
CA PRO A 300 14.66 -9.97 -16.33
C PRO A 300 14.00 -11.05 -17.22
N GLY A 301 13.71 -12.21 -16.66
CA GLY A 301 12.91 -13.26 -17.33
C GLY A 301 11.49 -12.82 -17.70
N ALA A 302 10.97 -11.76 -17.07
CA ALA A 302 9.66 -11.18 -17.37
C ALA A 302 9.65 -10.27 -18.61
N ALA A 303 10.80 -9.79 -19.09
CA ALA A 303 10.90 -8.77 -20.13
C ALA A 303 10.09 -9.08 -21.39
N GLY A 304 10.10 -10.32 -21.85
CA GLY A 304 9.35 -10.76 -23.05
C GLY A 304 7.82 -10.69 -22.86
N ALA A 305 7.33 -11.04 -21.67
CA ALA A 305 5.90 -11.01 -21.34
C ALA A 305 5.42 -9.57 -21.11
N LEU A 306 6.18 -8.77 -20.38
CA LEU A 306 5.90 -7.34 -20.19
C LEU A 306 5.92 -6.57 -21.52
N ALA A 307 6.87 -6.88 -22.42
CA ALA A 307 6.88 -6.31 -23.75
C ALA A 307 5.61 -6.68 -24.58
N GLN A 308 5.03 -7.86 -24.38
CA GLN A 308 3.73 -8.20 -24.99
C GLN A 308 2.59 -7.40 -24.34
N ALA A 309 2.63 -7.19 -23.04
CA ALA A 309 1.62 -6.43 -22.30
C ALA A 309 1.56 -4.94 -22.70
N LEU A 310 2.59 -4.38 -23.36
CA LEU A 310 2.52 -3.06 -23.99
C LEU A 310 1.47 -2.96 -25.11
N GLU A 311 0.95 -4.09 -25.60
CA GLU A 311 -0.13 -4.16 -26.59
C GLU A 311 -1.48 -4.54 -25.94
N ASP A 312 -1.59 -4.58 -24.61
CA ASP A 312 -2.86 -4.88 -23.92
C ASP A 312 -3.95 -3.87 -24.29
N GLY A 313 -5.19 -4.35 -24.35
CA GLY A 313 -6.35 -3.50 -24.61
C GLY A 313 -6.59 -2.46 -23.50
N ASP A 314 -6.12 -2.71 -22.29
CA ASP A 314 -6.24 -1.80 -21.15
C ASP A 314 -5.01 -0.89 -21.04
N LEU A 315 -5.26 0.42 -20.99
CA LEU A 315 -4.20 1.42 -20.95
C LEU A 315 -3.36 1.33 -19.67
N VAL A 316 -3.98 0.99 -18.53
CA VAL A 316 -3.25 0.89 -17.23
C VAL A 316 -2.30 -0.30 -17.28
N VAL A 317 -2.70 -1.44 -17.85
CA VAL A 317 -1.79 -2.58 -18.07
C VAL A 317 -0.60 -2.18 -18.93
N ARG A 318 -0.82 -1.42 -20.03
CA ARG A 318 0.29 -0.94 -20.88
C ARG A 318 1.27 -0.06 -20.12
N ARG A 319 0.76 0.87 -19.28
CA ARG A 319 1.59 1.78 -18.49
C ARG A 319 2.41 1.03 -17.43
N LEU A 320 1.74 0.13 -16.67
CA LEU A 320 2.41 -0.71 -15.67
C LEU A 320 3.47 -1.62 -16.31
N ALA A 321 3.18 -2.20 -17.47
CA ALA A 321 4.15 -3.01 -18.19
C ALA A 321 5.37 -2.21 -18.69
N ALA A 322 5.17 -0.94 -19.09
CA ALA A 322 6.28 -0.07 -19.46
C ALA A 322 7.15 0.27 -18.25
N GLN A 323 6.52 0.59 -17.12
CA GLN A 323 7.20 0.89 -15.85
C GLN A 323 7.99 -0.34 -15.35
N ALA A 324 7.33 -1.49 -15.23
CA ALA A 324 7.95 -2.73 -14.80
C ALA A 324 9.16 -3.15 -15.66
N LEU A 325 9.16 -2.81 -16.96
CA LEU A 325 10.34 -3.07 -17.82
C LEU A 325 11.56 -2.25 -17.42
N GLY A 326 11.38 -1.03 -16.89
CA GLY A 326 12.45 -0.21 -16.35
C GLY A 326 13.00 -0.75 -15.01
N GLU A 327 12.11 -1.31 -14.20
CA GLU A 327 12.42 -1.85 -12.87
C GLU A 327 13.18 -3.20 -12.93
N LEU A 328 13.19 -3.91 -14.09
CA LEU A 328 13.84 -5.22 -14.19
C LEU A 328 15.35 -5.15 -13.99
N ASP A 329 15.83 -5.94 -13.06
CA ASP A 329 17.25 -6.07 -12.76
C ASP A 329 18.11 -6.44 -13.98
N ASN A 330 19.19 -5.71 -14.18
CA ASN A 330 20.20 -6.03 -15.21
C ASN A 330 19.66 -6.27 -16.63
N LEU A 331 18.52 -5.67 -17.00
CA LEU A 331 17.99 -5.71 -18.35
C LEU A 331 18.87 -4.87 -19.29
N LYS A 332 19.84 -5.48 -19.94
CA LYS A 332 20.84 -4.78 -20.77
C LYS A 332 20.34 -4.31 -22.12
N ARG A 333 19.16 -4.73 -22.55
CA ARG A 333 18.58 -4.38 -23.85
C ARG A 333 17.09 -4.11 -23.76
N ALA A 334 16.72 -2.92 -24.17
CA ALA A 334 15.33 -2.53 -24.22
C ALA A 334 14.53 -3.34 -25.25
N PRO A 335 13.36 -3.88 -24.91
CA PRO A 335 12.48 -4.49 -25.89
C PRO A 335 12.04 -3.49 -26.96
N ALA A 336 12.01 -3.92 -28.22
CA ALA A 336 11.63 -3.04 -29.35
C ALA A 336 10.23 -2.41 -29.17
N ARG A 337 9.32 -3.10 -28.47
CA ARG A 337 7.97 -2.56 -28.16
C ARG A 337 8.02 -1.41 -27.16
N LEU A 338 8.94 -1.43 -26.20
CA LEU A 338 9.13 -0.29 -25.30
C LEU A 338 9.65 0.93 -26.05
N VAL A 339 10.60 0.73 -26.97
CA VAL A 339 11.09 1.81 -27.84
C VAL A 339 9.96 2.35 -28.74
N ALA A 340 9.09 1.49 -29.26
CA ALA A 340 7.93 1.90 -30.04
C ALA A 340 6.89 2.69 -29.23
N ALA A 341 6.78 2.44 -27.92
CA ALA A 341 5.88 3.15 -27.02
C ALA A 341 6.20 4.65 -26.89
N LEU A 342 7.39 5.11 -27.26
CA LEU A 342 7.70 6.54 -27.40
C LEU A 342 6.80 7.29 -28.41
N ALA A 343 6.12 6.57 -29.29
CA ALA A 343 5.17 7.11 -30.27
C ALA A 343 3.70 6.73 -29.96
N ASP A 344 3.40 6.19 -28.77
CA ASP A 344 2.02 5.85 -28.39
C ASP A 344 1.12 7.11 -28.36
N PRO A 345 -0.17 7.00 -28.71
CA PRO A 345 -1.12 8.10 -28.57
C PRO A 345 -1.23 8.64 -27.13
N ASP A 346 -1.04 7.79 -26.14
CA ASP A 346 -1.11 8.17 -24.73
C ASP A 346 0.17 8.88 -24.26
N SER A 347 0.02 10.11 -23.79
CA SER A 347 1.15 10.96 -23.37
C SER A 347 1.91 10.44 -22.16
N GLU A 348 1.20 9.82 -21.24
CA GLU A 348 1.80 9.26 -20.02
C GLU A 348 2.59 8.02 -20.34
N LEU A 349 2.08 7.13 -21.20
CA LEU A 349 2.81 5.96 -21.65
C LEU A 349 4.10 6.33 -22.38
N ARG A 350 4.07 7.40 -23.24
CA ARG A 350 5.31 7.92 -23.85
C ARG A 350 6.33 8.34 -22.81
N THR A 351 5.87 9.03 -21.75
CA THR A 351 6.74 9.53 -20.69
C THR A 351 7.34 8.38 -19.87
N ILE A 352 6.51 7.41 -19.46
CA ILE A 352 6.96 6.21 -18.75
C ILE A 352 7.98 5.44 -19.61
N ALA A 353 7.67 5.21 -20.89
CA ALA A 353 8.59 4.51 -21.80
C ALA A 353 9.94 5.23 -21.94
N ALA A 354 9.96 6.57 -21.99
CA ALA A 354 11.21 7.31 -22.01
C ALA A 354 12.03 7.12 -20.72
N MET A 355 11.38 7.18 -19.56
CA MET A 355 12.04 6.98 -18.26
C MET A 355 12.59 5.57 -18.14
N SER A 356 11.79 4.54 -18.42
CA SER A 356 12.21 3.13 -18.36
C SER A 356 13.35 2.80 -19.36
N LEU A 357 13.39 3.47 -20.51
CA LEU A 357 14.52 3.34 -21.45
C LEU A 357 15.81 3.91 -20.86
N GLY A 358 15.73 4.97 -20.05
CA GLY A 358 16.85 5.51 -19.28
C GLY A 358 17.34 4.53 -18.22
N GLU A 359 16.43 4.01 -17.41
CA GLU A 359 16.71 3.03 -16.34
C GLU A 359 17.40 1.76 -16.89
N ILE A 360 16.96 1.27 -18.07
CA ILE A 360 17.61 0.14 -18.76
C ILE A 360 19.01 0.52 -19.27
N GLY A 361 19.25 1.79 -19.59
CA GLY A 361 20.54 2.27 -20.07
C GLY A 361 20.96 1.75 -21.45
N ASP A 362 20.02 1.20 -22.26
CA ASP A 362 20.32 0.68 -23.59
C ASP A 362 20.60 1.80 -24.60
N SER A 363 21.87 2.02 -24.91
CA SER A 363 22.30 3.04 -25.88
C SER A 363 21.66 2.88 -27.27
N THR A 364 21.14 1.72 -27.61
CA THR A 364 20.43 1.49 -28.89
C THR A 364 19.08 2.26 -28.95
N ALA A 365 18.55 2.70 -27.82
CA ALA A 365 17.33 3.51 -27.74
C ALA A 365 17.59 5.03 -28.00
N VAL A 366 18.83 5.49 -27.86
CA VAL A 366 19.20 6.93 -28.01
C VAL A 366 18.67 7.57 -29.30
N PRO A 367 18.76 6.96 -30.49
CA PRO A 367 18.20 7.56 -31.71
C PRO A 367 16.68 7.75 -31.65
N ALA A 368 15.94 6.85 -30.99
CA ALA A 368 14.50 6.94 -30.84
C ALA A 368 14.11 8.03 -29.82
N LEU A 369 14.82 8.09 -28.68
CA LEU A 369 14.68 9.16 -27.68
C LEU A 369 14.95 10.54 -28.30
N THR A 370 16.05 10.69 -29.03
CA THR A 370 16.40 11.92 -29.75
C THR A 370 15.31 12.36 -30.72
N LYS A 371 14.77 11.42 -31.49
CA LYS A 371 13.66 11.69 -32.41
C LYS A 371 12.38 12.11 -31.67
N ALA A 372 12.06 11.47 -30.54
CA ALA A 372 10.86 11.74 -29.76
C ALA A 372 10.91 13.08 -29.05
N TYR A 373 12.08 13.69 -28.83
CA TYR A 373 12.23 14.98 -28.17
C TYR A 373 11.59 16.12 -28.98
N VAL A 374 11.65 16.06 -30.30
CA VAL A 374 11.18 17.16 -31.19
C VAL A 374 9.65 17.23 -31.13
N GLY A 375 9.14 18.37 -30.66
CA GLY A 375 7.70 18.60 -30.49
C GLY A 375 7.07 17.92 -29.27
N ALA A 376 7.88 17.33 -28.40
CA ALA A 376 7.40 16.69 -27.16
C ALA A 376 6.86 17.74 -26.16
N GLU A 377 5.86 17.35 -25.40
CA GLU A 377 5.36 18.08 -24.25
C GLU A 377 6.36 18.10 -23.08
N PRO A 378 6.28 19.06 -22.14
CA PRO A 378 7.30 19.25 -21.10
C PRO A 378 7.64 17.98 -20.29
N ARG A 379 6.64 17.20 -19.90
CA ARG A 379 6.86 15.94 -19.16
C ARG A 379 7.67 14.92 -19.95
N LEU A 380 7.32 14.72 -21.21
CA LEU A 380 8.05 13.81 -22.09
C LEU A 380 9.47 14.32 -22.36
N ARG A 381 9.66 15.65 -22.60
CA ARG A 381 11.00 16.22 -22.76
C ARG A 381 11.86 15.94 -21.53
N TYR A 382 11.31 16.14 -20.33
CA TYR A 382 12.04 15.84 -19.09
C TYR A 382 12.44 14.37 -18.99
N GLY A 383 11.51 13.44 -19.24
CA GLY A 383 11.81 12.00 -19.24
C GLY A 383 12.88 11.61 -20.26
N ILE A 384 12.83 12.18 -21.47
CA ILE A 384 13.84 11.95 -22.50
C ILE A 384 15.21 12.48 -22.08
N VAL A 385 15.26 13.70 -21.51
CA VAL A 385 16.52 14.30 -21.06
C VAL A 385 17.14 13.49 -19.93
N LYS A 386 16.31 13.04 -18.96
CA LYS A 386 16.76 12.14 -17.90
C LYS A 386 17.32 10.85 -18.49
N ALA A 387 16.59 10.20 -19.39
CA ALA A 387 17.03 8.96 -20.06
C ALA A 387 18.34 9.14 -20.85
N LEU A 388 18.51 10.26 -21.55
CA LEU A 388 19.75 10.56 -22.28
C LEU A 388 20.90 10.90 -21.33
N ALA A 389 20.63 11.43 -20.14
CA ALA A 389 21.66 11.66 -19.11
C ALA A 389 22.18 10.32 -18.52
N GLU A 390 21.27 9.36 -18.30
CA GLU A 390 21.60 8.05 -17.76
C GLU A 390 22.29 7.12 -18.79
N THR A 391 22.05 7.35 -20.09
CA THR A 391 22.77 6.64 -21.15
C THR A 391 24.07 7.37 -21.47
N ASP A 392 25.19 6.78 -21.21
CA ASP A 392 26.52 7.37 -21.52
C ASP A 392 26.86 7.31 -23.03
N ASP A 393 25.95 7.84 -23.86
CA ASP A 393 26.02 7.79 -25.32
C ASP A 393 26.02 9.21 -25.94
N ARG A 394 27.13 9.59 -26.54
CA ARG A 394 27.33 10.92 -27.15
C ARG A 394 26.35 11.28 -28.27
N ARG A 395 25.64 10.31 -28.84
CA ARG A 395 24.58 10.57 -29.83
C ARG A 395 23.42 11.39 -29.26
N GLY A 396 23.27 11.43 -27.92
CA GLY A 396 22.29 12.25 -27.20
C GLY A 396 22.71 13.71 -26.99
N ASP A 397 24.01 14.05 -27.14
CA ASP A 397 24.55 15.36 -26.73
C ASP A 397 23.90 16.54 -27.43
N ALA A 398 23.54 16.40 -28.69
CA ALA A 398 22.85 17.48 -29.45
C ALA A 398 21.47 17.82 -28.82
N VAL A 399 20.76 16.81 -28.30
CA VAL A 399 19.46 17.03 -27.61
C VAL A 399 19.71 17.60 -26.22
N LEU A 400 20.71 17.11 -25.48
CA LEU A 400 21.07 17.67 -24.16
C LEU A 400 21.48 19.13 -24.29
N ALA A 401 22.27 19.49 -25.32
CA ALA A 401 22.66 20.89 -25.58
C ALA A 401 21.45 21.80 -25.92
N LEU A 402 20.45 21.28 -26.64
CA LEU A 402 19.19 21.96 -26.90
C LEU A 402 18.36 22.09 -25.61
N ALA A 403 18.27 21.02 -24.82
CA ALA A 403 17.53 20.98 -23.56
C ALA A 403 18.13 21.92 -22.50
N ALA A 404 19.44 22.13 -22.50
CA ALA A 404 20.10 23.13 -21.64
C ALA A 404 19.63 24.58 -21.88
N GLN A 405 18.85 24.83 -22.95
CA GLN A 405 18.21 26.10 -23.27
C GLN A 405 16.68 26.05 -23.17
N ASP A 406 16.10 24.96 -22.62
CA ASP A 406 14.65 24.80 -22.49
C ASP A 406 14.04 25.88 -21.59
N LYS A 407 12.74 26.15 -21.80
CA LYS A 407 11.97 27.09 -20.96
C LYS A 407 11.76 26.54 -19.55
N ASP A 408 11.69 25.24 -19.40
CA ASP A 408 11.54 24.55 -18.12
C ASP A 408 12.88 24.50 -17.38
N GLN A 409 12.87 24.91 -16.11
CA GLN A 409 14.09 24.98 -15.29
C GLN A 409 14.64 23.58 -14.97
N ALA A 410 13.77 22.59 -14.69
CA ALA A 410 14.20 21.25 -14.37
C ALA A 410 14.88 20.57 -15.56
N ILE A 411 14.31 20.75 -16.77
CA ILE A 411 14.90 20.23 -18.02
C ILE A 411 16.28 20.86 -18.27
N ARG A 412 16.40 22.21 -18.12
CA ARG A 412 17.70 22.87 -18.28
C ARG A 412 18.76 22.36 -17.31
N HIS A 413 18.36 22.19 -16.04
CA HIS A 413 19.29 21.78 -14.98
C HIS A 413 19.81 20.37 -15.26
N THR A 414 18.91 19.40 -15.46
CA THR A 414 19.28 18.01 -15.75
C THR A 414 20.16 17.90 -16.99
N ALA A 415 19.84 18.63 -18.06
CA ALA A 415 20.64 18.63 -19.28
C ALA A 415 22.04 19.25 -19.09
N ALA A 416 22.13 20.32 -18.31
CA ALA A 416 23.40 21.00 -18.04
C ALA A 416 24.31 20.14 -17.15
N GLU A 417 23.77 19.46 -16.14
CA GLU A 417 24.51 18.52 -15.30
C GLU A 417 25.04 17.35 -16.13
N ALA A 418 24.20 16.68 -16.93
CA ALA A 418 24.61 15.58 -17.79
C ALA A 418 25.75 15.97 -18.77
N LEU A 419 25.69 17.19 -19.35
CA LEU A 419 26.75 17.67 -20.22
C LEU A 419 28.04 18.05 -19.48
N LYS A 420 27.93 18.40 -18.20
CA LYS A 420 29.10 18.68 -17.35
C LYS A 420 29.80 17.38 -16.97
N ASP A 421 29.05 16.40 -16.48
CA ASP A 421 29.60 15.10 -16.06
C ASP A 421 30.37 14.44 -17.21
N ARG A 422 29.81 14.44 -18.42
CA ARG A 422 30.46 13.93 -19.63
C ARG A 422 31.75 14.67 -20.05
N ARG A 423 31.92 15.93 -19.65
CA ARG A 423 33.17 16.67 -19.90
C ARG A 423 34.24 16.37 -18.88
N ASP A 424 33.80 16.21 -17.62
CA ASP A 424 34.69 15.88 -16.52
C ASP A 424 35.30 14.46 -16.73
N ASP A 425 34.53 13.51 -17.29
CA ASP A 425 35.02 12.18 -17.67
C ASP A 425 36.08 12.22 -18.79
N ASP A 426 35.96 13.13 -19.78
CA ASP A 426 36.98 13.28 -20.85
C ASP A 426 38.30 13.83 -20.33
N ASP A 427 38.24 14.71 -19.31
CA ASP A 427 39.47 15.32 -18.74
C ASP A 427 40.22 14.35 -17.82
N ASP A 428 39.60 13.30 -17.30
CA ASP A 428 40.22 12.26 -16.45
C ASP A 428 40.85 11.12 -17.26
N ASP A 429 40.49 10.95 -18.53
CA ASP A 429 41.03 9.91 -19.43
C ASP A 429 42.28 10.38 -20.26
N ASP A 430 42.65 11.69 -20.22
CA ASP A 430 43.81 12.27 -20.87
C ASP A 430 44.97 12.46 -19.87
#